data_d1868907b54219c0c98bfeacfa32ea32
#
_entry.id   d1868907b54219c0c98bfeacfa32ea32
#
_cell.length_a   1.000
_cell.length_b   1.000
_cell.length_c   1.000
_cell.angle_alpha   90.00
_cell.angle_beta   90.00
_cell.angle_gamma   90.00
#
_symmetry.space_group_name_H-M   'P 1'
#
loop_
_entity.id
_entity.type
_entity.pdbx_description
1 polymer ?
#
loop_
_entity_poly.entity_id
_entity_poly.type
_entity_poly.pdbx_seq_one_letter_code
_entity_poly.pdbx_strand_id
1 'polypeptide(L)'
;VPVQPVLVVDFGAQYAQLIARRVREARVFSEVIPHTATLEEIKAKNPRAIVLSGGPASVYADGAPQLDPGVFDLGVPVFGICYGFQAMAQALGGTVERTGTSEYGRTELNVLGGELHSGLPGAQPVWMSHGDAVTVAPAGFEVVATSPGAPVAAFEDRRRGLAGVQYHPEVIHTPHGQQVLSRFLHDFAGIDADWTPANIAETLIDSVREQIGDGHAICGLSGGVDSAVAAALVQRAIGDRLTCVFVDHGLLRAGERAQVQRDFVAATGARLVTIDAEERFLEALSGVRDPEGKRKIIGREFIRTFESAVRELLADNDSDDDSDGGHIEFLVQGTLYPDVVESGGGSGTANIKSHHNVGGLPPDLKFTLVEPLRLLFKDEVRAVGRELGLPEEIIARQPFPGPGLGIRIIGEVTAKRLDTLRRADLIAREELTSAGLDHQIWQCPVVLLADVRSVGVQGDGRTYGHPIVLRPVFSEDAMTADWTRVPYDVLERISTRITNEVPEVNRVVLDVTSKPPGTIEWE
;
A
#
# COMPACT_ATOMS: atom_id res chain seq x y z
N VAL A 1 -20.12 14.64 -2.70
CA VAL A 1 -19.42 15.56 -3.63
C VAL A 1 -18.10 14.90 -3.99
N PRO A 2 -17.78 14.71 -5.29
CA PRO A 2 -16.48 14.15 -5.65
C PRO A 2 -15.36 15.05 -5.13
N VAL A 3 -14.40 14.44 -4.45
CA VAL A 3 -13.24 15.16 -3.90
C VAL A 3 -12.39 15.68 -5.06
N GLN A 4 -12.16 16.99 -5.11
CA GLN A 4 -11.34 17.60 -6.16
C GLN A 4 -9.87 17.29 -5.93
N PRO A 5 -9.18 16.61 -6.87
CA PRO A 5 -7.80 16.19 -6.67
C PRO A 5 -6.77 17.29 -6.99
N VAL A 6 -5.58 17.13 -6.45
CA VAL A 6 -4.35 17.57 -7.11
C VAL A 6 -3.94 16.45 -8.07
N LEU A 7 -3.83 16.75 -9.36
CA LEU A 7 -3.43 15.76 -10.35
C LEU A 7 -1.90 15.70 -10.43
N VAL A 8 -1.35 14.50 -10.35
CA VAL A 8 0.06 14.23 -10.59
C VAL A 8 0.21 13.59 -11.96
N VAL A 9 0.79 14.32 -12.90
CA VAL A 9 1.04 13.84 -14.26
C VAL A 9 2.29 12.98 -14.27
N ASP A 10 2.15 11.72 -14.66
CA ASP A 10 3.24 10.76 -14.74
C ASP A 10 3.89 10.78 -16.13
N PHE A 11 5.15 11.23 -16.20
CA PHE A 11 5.98 11.20 -17.41
C PHE A 11 6.81 9.90 -17.55
N GLY A 12 6.53 8.88 -16.74
CA GLY A 12 7.19 7.58 -16.81
C GLY A 12 8.41 7.43 -15.89
N ALA A 13 8.56 8.32 -14.90
CA ALA A 13 9.56 8.16 -13.83
C ALA A 13 8.99 7.39 -12.64
N GLN A 14 9.86 6.74 -11.87
CA GLN A 14 9.47 5.91 -10.72
C GLN A 14 8.77 6.66 -9.57
N TYR A 15 8.76 8.02 -9.59
CA TYR A 15 8.41 8.83 -8.43
C TYR A 15 7.03 9.49 -8.49
N ALA A 16 6.22 9.27 -9.53
CA ALA A 16 4.88 9.88 -9.61
C ALA A 16 3.97 9.48 -8.43
N GLN A 17 3.99 8.20 -8.03
CA GLN A 17 3.26 7.74 -6.85
C GLN A 17 3.82 8.34 -5.55
N LEU A 18 5.14 8.51 -5.45
CA LEU A 18 5.77 9.15 -4.30
C LEU A 18 5.36 10.63 -4.20
N ILE A 19 5.31 11.34 -5.32
CA ILE A 19 4.81 12.73 -5.35
C ILE A 19 3.35 12.77 -4.87
N ALA A 20 2.48 11.89 -5.39
CA ALA A 20 1.09 11.80 -4.96
C ALA A 20 0.97 11.55 -3.46
N ARG A 21 1.79 10.67 -2.91
CA ARG A 21 1.86 10.41 -1.47
C ARG A 21 2.31 11.64 -0.68
N ARG A 22 3.34 12.38 -1.15
CA ARG A 22 3.80 13.63 -0.49
C ARG A 22 2.73 14.71 -0.48
N VAL A 23 1.91 14.80 -1.54
CA VAL A 23 0.74 15.67 -1.58
C VAL A 23 -0.28 15.26 -0.49
N ARG A 24 -0.52 13.95 -0.32
CA ARG A 24 -1.40 13.41 0.74
C ARG A 24 -0.87 13.66 2.14
N GLU A 25 0.43 13.58 2.35
CA GLU A 25 1.09 13.94 3.61
C GLU A 25 0.89 15.42 3.96
N ALA A 26 0.74 16.29 2.96
CA ALA A 26 0.31 17.68 3.15
C ALA A 26 -1.22 17.82 3.37
N ARG A 27 -1.94 16.72 3.59
CA ARG A 27 -3.40 16.66 3.79
C ARG A 27 -4.20 17.21 2.62
N VAL A 28 -3.77 16.93 1.41
CA VAL A 28 -4.46 17.28 0.16
C VAL A 28 -4.68 16.01 -0.66
N PHE A 29 -5.89 15.83 -1.18
CA PHE A 29 -6.20 14.67 -2.03
C PHE A 29 -5.46 14.75 -3.37
N SER A 30 -4.89 13.63 -3.82
CA SER A 30 -4.15 13.54 -5.08
C SER A 30 -4.51 12.31 -5.89
N GLU A 31 -4.41 12.42 -7.21
CA GLU A 31 -4.53 11.31 -8.16
C GLU A 31 -3.38 11.35 -9.18
N VAL A 32 -2.87 10.18 -9.55
CA VAL A 32 -1.90 10.05 -10.66
C VAL A 32 -2.63 9.84 -11.96
N ILE A 33 -2.23 10.58 -13.00
CA ILE A 33 -2.74 10.44 -14.36
C ILE A 33 -1.57 10.30 -15.34
N PRO A 34 -1.73 9.57 -16.46
CA PRO A 34 -0.69 9.47 -17.47
C PRO A 34 -0.49 10.82 -18.21
N HIS A 35 0.70 11.07 -18.72
CA HIS A 35 1.01 12.26 -19.53
C HIS A 35 0.21 12.30 -20.84
N THR A 36 -0.35 11.18 -21.26
CA THR A 36 -1.22 11.06 -22.44
C THR A 36 -2.67 11.48 -22.17
N ALA A 37 -3.03 11.82 -20.93
CA ALA A 37 -4.36 12.30 -20.60
C ALA A 37 -4.69 13.57 -21.41
N THR A 38 -5.86 13.58 -22.01
CA THR A 38 -6.34 14.72 -22.80
C THR A 38 -6.71 15.89 -21.90
N LEU A 39 -6.71 17.09 -22.47
CA LEU A 39 -7.12 18.30 -21.75
C LEU A 39 -8.55 18.20 -21.21
N GLU A 40 -9.45 17.53 -21.97
CA GLU A 40 -10.84 17.30 -21.55
C GLU A 40 -10.93 16.34 -20.35
N GLU A 41 -10.13 15.28 -20.34
CA GLU A 41 -10.06 14.36 -19.20
C GLU A 41 -9.53 15.06 -17.94
N ILE A 42 -8.52 15.93 -18.10
CA ILE A 42 -7.97 16.74 -17.01
C ILE A 42 -9.05 17.70 -16.46
N LYS A 43 -9.75 18.43 -17.34
CA LYS A 43 -10.84 19.33 -16.96
C LYS A 43 -11.99 18.60 -16.27
N ALA A 44 -12.37 17.42 -16.75
CA ALA A 44 -13.45 16.63 -16.18
C ALA A 44 -13.18 16.23 -14.71
N LYS A 45 -11.91 16.10 -14.31
CA LYS A 45 -11.51 15.84 -12.93
C LYS A 45 -11.57 17.08 -12.03
N ASN A 46 -11.75 18.28 -12.61
CA ASN A 46 -11.84 19.54 -11.89
C ASN A 46 -10.73 19.73 -10.85
N PRO A 47 -9.43 19.69 -11.25
CA PRO A 47 -8.31 19.68 -10.33
C PRO A 47 -8.13 21.01 -9.59
N ARG A 48 -7.66 20.92 -8.33
CA ARG A 48 -7.28 22.08 -7.51
C ARG A 48 -5.90 22.60 -7.86
N ALA A 49 -5.00 21.70 -8.29
CA ALA A 49 -3.67 21.99 -8.84
C ALA A 49 -3.19 20.82 -9.67
N ILE A 50 -2.10 21.02 -10.42
CA ILE A 50 -1.44 19.99 -11.22
C ILE A 50 0.04 19.96 -10.86
N VAL A 51 0.57 18.76 -10.59
CA VAL A 51 2.01 18.53 -10.38
C VAL A 51 2.55 17.69 -11.55
N LEU A 52 3.60 18.17 -12.18
CA LEU A 52 4.26 17.50 -13.29
C LEU A 52 5.48 16.75 -12.75
N SER A 53 5.51 15.42 -12.90
CA SER A 53 6.56 14.57 -12.35
C SER A 53 7.90 14.67 -13.09
N GLY A 54 8.92 14.00 -12.57
CA GLY A 54 10.13 13.69 -13.32
C GLY A 54 9.86 12.78 -14.52
N GLY A 55 10.84 12.62 -15.40
CA GLY A 55 10.76 11.77 -16.58
C GLY A 55 12.11 11.16 -16.95
N PRO A 56 12.14 10.10 -17.77
CA PRO A 56 13.35 9.33 -18.05
C PRO A 56 14.24 9.92 -19.16
N ALA A 57 13.78 10.95 -19.89
CA ALA A 57 14.42 11.44 -21.10
C ALA A 57 14.66 12.96 -21.08
N SER A 58 15.41 13.46 -22.06
CA SER A 58 15.46 14.91 -22.35
C SER A 58 14.16 15.38 -22.98
N VAL A 59 13.67 16.54 -22.57
CA VAL A 59 12.38 17.09 -23.05
C VAL A 59 12.33 17.34 -24.56
N TYR A 60 13.49 17.47 -25.21
CA TYR A 60 13.65 17.66 -26.65
C TYR A 60 14.07 16.39 -27.40
N ALA A 61 14.14 15.24 -26.73
CA ALA A 61 14.43 13.97 -27.40
C ALA A 61 13.25 13.50 -28.24
N ASP A 62 13.54 12.81 -29.36
CA ASP A 62 12.50 12.19 -30.18
C ASP A 62 11.70 11.16 -29.36
N GLY A 63 10.38 11.31 -29.33
CA GLY A 63 9.49 10.45 -28.55
C GLY A 63 9.47 10.76 -27.05
N ALA A 64 10.04 11.88 -26.61
CA ALA A 64 9.92 12.33 -25.23
C ALA A 64 8.44 12.50 -24.81
N PRO A 65 8.06 12.09 -23.59
CA PRO A 65 6.70 12.27 -23.09
C PRO A 65 6.27 13.74 -23.16
N GLN A 66 5.14 14.01 -23.77
CA GLN A 66 4.61 15.37 -23.94
C GLN A 66 3.28 15.50 -23.19
N LEU A 67 2.99 16.69 -22.72
CA LEU A 67 1.70 17.09 -22.18
C LEU A 67 1.10 18.18 -23.08
N ASP A 68 -0.21 18.23 -23.20
CA ASP A 68 -0.90 19.29 -23.90
C ASP A 68 -0.58 20.65 -23.25
N PRO A 69 0.04 21.61 -23.98
CA PRO A 69 0.40 22.93 -23.43
C PRO A 69 -0.79 23.72 -22.90
N GLY A 70 -2.02 23.41 -23.35
CA GLY A 70 -3.26 24.01 -22.85
C GLY A 70 -3.49 23.83 -21.36
N VAL A 71 -2.77 22.90 -20.74
CA VAL A 71 -2.77 22.72 -19.26
C VAL A 71 -2.35 23.99 -18.53
N PHE A 72 -1.40 24.74 -19.08
CA PHE A 72 -0.90 25.99 -18.47
C PHE A 72 -1.88 27.17 -18.60
N ASP A 73 -2.92 27.02 -19.41
CA ASP A 73 -3.97 28.02 -19.64
C ASP A 73 -5.30 27.68 -18.94
N LEU A 74 -5.33 26.59 -18.16
CA LEU A 74 -6.54 26.18 -17.41
C LEU A 74 -6.89 27.11 -16.24
N GLY A 75 -5.99 28.00 -15.84
CA GLY A 75 -6.16 28.83 -14.64
C GLY A 75 -6.01 28.04 -13.32
N VAL A 76 -5.48 26.82 -13.40
CA VAL A 76 -5.19 25.95 -12.27
C VAL A 76 -3.71 26.06 -11.93
N PRO A 77 -3.30 26.16 -10.65
CA PRO A 77 -1.89 26.17 -10.27
C PRO A 77 -1.15 24.93 -10.78
N VAL A 78 0.06 25.13 -11.33
CA VAL A 78 0.89 24.03 -11.85
C VAL A 78 2.29 24.08 -11.25
N PHE A 79 2.78 22.91 -10.79
CA PHE A 79 4.12 22.74 -10.23
C PHE A 79 4.91 21.69 -11.01
N GLY A 80 6.04 22.10 -11.60
CA GLY A 80 6.92 21.22 -12.34
C GLY A 80 8.09 20.71 -11.50
N ILE A 81 8.37 19.40 -11.57
CA ILE A 81 9.51 18.75 -10.91
C ILE A 81 10.42 18.13 -11.95
N CYS A 82 11.71 18.48 -11.93
CA CYS A 82 12.76 17.92 -12.81
C CYS A 82 12.36 17.94 -14.29
N TYR A 83 11.98 16.80 -14.88
CA TYR A 83 11.48 16.76 -16.25
C TYR A 83 10.25 17.64 -16.46
N GLY A 84 9.27 17.60 -15.55
CA GLY A 84 8.07 18.42 -15.61
C GLY A 84 8.36 19.92 -15.52
N PHE A 85 9.40 20.31 -14.77
CA PHE A 85 9.90 21.68 -14.74
C PHE A 85 10.50 22.10 -16.07
N GLN A 86 11.31 21.25 -16.69
CA GLN A 86 11.90 21.49 -18.00
C GLN A 86 10.84 21.54 -19.11
N ALA A 87 9.85 20.61 -19.06
CA ALA A 87 8.73 20.59 -20.00
C ALA A 87 7.89 21.88 -19.92
N MET A 88 7.62 22.37 -18.70
CA MET A 88 6.95 23.66 -18.47
C MET A 88 7.79 24.82 -19.05
N ALA A 89 9.08 24.86 -18.77
CA ALA A 89 9.98 25.91 -19.29
C ALA A 89 9.95 25.94 -20.82
N GLN A 90 10.09 24.80 -21.47
CA GLN A 90 10.07 24.67 -22.93
C GLN A 90 8.71 25.10 -23.53
N ALA A 91 7.62 24.60 -22.97
CA ALA A 91 6.27 24.92 -23.45
C ALA A 91 5.94 26.42 -23.36
N LEU A 92 6.52 27.13 -22.40
CA LEU A 92 6.26 28.54 -22.14
C LEU A 92 7.32 29.48 -22.74
N GLY A 93 8.23 28.95 -23.58
CA GLY A 93 9.22 29.74 -24.33
C GLY A 93 10.54 29.99 -23.60
N GLY A 94 10.82 29.25 -22.53
CA GLY A 94 12.13 29.15 -21.91
C GLY A 94 13.09 28.26 -22.71
N THR A 95 14.34 28.17 -22.27
CA THR A 95 15.39 27.38 -22.95
C THR A 95 15.85 26.26 -22.04
N VAL A 96 15.84 25.02 -22.57
CA VAL A 96 16.40 23.82 -21.92
C VAL A 96 17.51 23.26 -22.78
N GLU A 97 18.69 23.09 -22.21
CA GLU A 97 19.88 22.62 -22.94
C GLU A 97 20.91 21.99 -22.00
N ARG A 98 21.90 21.32 -22.59
CA ARG A 98 23.03 20.79 -21.82
C ARG A 98 23.97 21.91 -21.41
N THR A 99 24.19 22.07 -20.11
CA THR A 99 25.11 23.06 -19.55
C THR A 99 26.56 22.59 -19.50
N GLY A 100 26.81 21.32 -19.84
CA GLY A 100 28.12 20.69 -19.71
C GLY A 100 28.44 20.16 -18.32
N THR A 101 27.59 20.48 -17.33
CA THR A 101 27.68 19.98 -15.96
C THR A 101 26.38 19.25 -15.62
N SER A 102 26.42 17.91 -15.53
CA SER A 102 25.32 17.11 -15.05
C SER A 102 25.32 17.04 -13.53
N GLU A 103 24.15 17.00 -12.91
CA GLU A 103 24.03 16.88 -11.46
C GLU A 103 23.24 15.60 -11.12
N TYR A 104 23.90 14.65 -10.46
CA TYR A 104 23.30 13.42 -9.97
C TYR A 104 23.66 13.24 -8.49
N GLY A 105 22.61 13.16 -7.64
CA GLY A 105 22.78 13.01 -6.21
C GLY A 105 22.67 14.33 -5.46
N ARG A 106 23.33 14.39 -4.29
CA ARG A 106 23.29 15.53 -3.39
C ARG A 106 24.02 16.73 -3.98
N THR A 107 23.29 17.83 -4.16
CA THR A 107 23.78 19.10 -4.69
C THR A 107 23.38 20.25 -3.77
N GLU A 108 24.18 21.29 -3.68
CA GLU A 108 23.84 22.50 -2.93
C GLU A 108 22.98 23.43 -3.80
N LEU A 109 21.77 23.75 -3.30
CA LEU A 109 20.89 24.74 -3.87
C LEU A 109 21.18 26.10 -3.26
N ASN A 110 21.34 27.14 -4.09
CA ASN A 110 21.40 28.51 -3.64
C ASN A 110 20.05 29.21 -3.88
N VAL A 111 19.34 29.53 -2.79
CA VAL A 111 18.02 30.18 -2.82
C VAL A 111 18.23 31.69 -2.98
N LEU A 112 17.59 32.25 -3.99
CA LEU A 112 17.63 33.70 -4.29
C LEU A 112 16.43 34.46 -3.70
N GLY A 113 15.31 33.71 -3.46
CA GLY A 113 14.05 34.26 -2.97
C GLY A 113 12.88 33.37 -3.30
N GLY A 114 11.71 33.98 -3.47
CA GLY A 114 10.48 33.29 -3.85
C GLY A 114 9.66 32.76 -2.65
N GLU A 115 8.43 32.39 -2.94
CA GLU A 115 7.51 31.89 -1.91
C GLU A 115 7.75 30.42 -1.58
N LEU A 116 8.07 29.59 -2.57
CA LEU A 116 8.36 28.17 -2.35
C LEU A 116 9.46 27.94 -1.31
N HIS A 117 10.45 28.81 -1.25
CA HIS A 117 11.60 28.71 -0.35
C HIS A 117 11.56 29.68 0.83
N SER A 118 10.46 30.42 1.01
CA SER A 118 10.33 31.39 2.10
C SER A 118 10.58 30.77 3.47
N GLY A 119 11.50 31.34 4.28
CA GLY A 119 11.86 30.84 5.60
C GLY A 119 12.69 29.55 5.60
N LEU A 120 13.12 29.04 4.43
CA LEU A 120 14.09 27.96 4.34
C LEU A 120 15.52 28.50 4.30
N PRO A 121 16.56 27.66 4.57
CA PRO A 121 17.95 28.08 4.47
C PRO A 121 18.30 28.59 3.07
N GLY A 122 19.09 29.68 2.99
CA GLY A 122 19.54 30.24 1.71
C GLY A 122 20.46 29.34 0.92
N ALA A 123 21.19 28.46 1.61
CA ALA A 123 21.94 27.35 1.01
C ALA A 123 21.46 26.05 1.64
N GLN A 124 21.06 25.07 0.84
CA GLN A 124 20.50 23.82 1.35
C GLN A 124 20.78 22.64 0.41
N PRO A 125 20.98 21.44 0.94
CA PRO A 125 21.14 20.26 0.13
C PRO A 125 19.83 19.84 -0.51
N VAL A 126 19.88 19.50 -1.79
CA VAL A 126 18.77 18.92 -2.55
C VAL A 126 19.25 17.71 -3.35
N TRP A 127 18.34 16.89 -3.80
CA TRP A 127 18.65 15.76 -4.67
C TRP A 127 18.39 16.12 -6.13
N MET A 128 19.43 16.10 -6.93
CA MET A 128 19.40 16.34 -8.37
C MET A 128 19.52 15.02 -9.14
N SER A 129 18.91 14.98 -10.33
CA SER A 129 19.03 13.86 -11.27
C SER A 129 18.77 14.37 -12.69
N HIS A 130 19.70 15.15 -13.24
CA HIS A 130 19.55 15.74 -14.57
C HIS A 130 20.87 15.90 -15.32
N GLY A 131 20.80 15.76 -16.64
CA GLY A 131 21.90 16.11 -17.58
C GLY A 131 21.60 17.37 -18.36
N ASP A 132 20.34 17.77 -18.48
CA ASP A 132 19.86 18.99 -19.10
C ASP A 132 19.33 19.94 -18.02
N ALA A 133 19.43 21.24 -18.24
CA ALA A 133 18.93 22.24 -17.30
C ALA A 133 18.20 23.37 -18.03
N VAL A 134 17.32 24.05 -17.31
CA VAL A 134 16.75 25.31 -17.78
C VAL A 134 17.84 26.37 -17.70
N THR A 135 18.22 26.95 -18.85
CA THR A 135 19.25 28.02 -18.95
C THR A 135 18.61 29.40 -19.02
N VAL A 136 17.41 29.51 -19.57
CA VAL A 136 16.62 30.75 -19.64
C VAL A 136 15.18 30.44 -19.15
N ALA A 137 14.76 31.13 -18.10
CA ALA A 137 13.40 31.05 -17.62
C ALA A 137 12.42 31.66 -18.65
N PRO A 138 11.16 31.18 -18.71
CA PRO A 138 10.14 31.80 -19.56
C PRO A 138 9.88 33.25 -19.17
N ALA A 139 9.41 34.06 -20.14
CA ALA A 139 9.11 35.47 -19.90
C ALA A 139 8.05 35.64 -18.78
N GLY A 140 8.33 36.51 -17.81
CA GLY A 140 7.45 36.80 -16.68
C GLY A 140 7.67 35.92 -15.44
N PHE A 141 8.56 34.92 -15.53
CA PHE A 141 8.97 34.12 -14.38
C PHE A 141 10.14 34.74 -13.64
N GLU A 142 10.09 34.66 -12.32
CA GLU A 142 11.18 35.01 -11.43
C GLU A 142 12.05 33.76 -11.15
N VAL A 143 13.37 33.88 -11.34
CA VAL A 143 14.31 32.83 -10.95
C VAL A 143 14.55 32.92 -9.45
N VAL A 144 14.17 31.90 -8.71
CA VAL A 144 14.18 31.89 -7.23
C VAL A 144 15.24 30.99 -6.62
N ALA A 145 15.91 30.15 -7.42
CA ALA A 145 17.06 29.37 -7.00
C ALA A 145 17.97 28.98 -8.16
N THR A 146 19.25 28.73 -7.82
CA THR A 146 20.32 28.27 -8.73
C THR A 146 21.07 27.10 -8.11
N SER A 147 21.78 26.33 -8.96
CA SER A 147 22.77 25.34 -8.53
C SER A 147 23.99 25.40 -9.45
N PRO A 148 25.12 24.74 -9.13
CA PRO A 148 26.31 24.74 -9.99
C PRO A 148 26.05 24.29 -11.44
N GLY A 149 25.16 23.33 -11.66
CA GLY A 149 24.80 22.77 -12.97
C GLY A 149 23.49 23.32 -13.55
N ALA A 150 22.69 24.06 -12.77
CA ALA A 150 21.42 24.62 -13.22
C ALA A 150 21.37 26.15 -12.93
N PRO A 151 21.60 27.01 -13.94
CA PRO A 151 21.44 28.45 -13.79
C PRO A 151 20.04 28.88 -13.36
N VAL A 152 19.04 28.09 -13.72
CA VAL A 152 17.67 28.20 -13.25
C VAL A 152 17.31 26.87 -12.59
N ALA A 153 17.46 26.77 -11.26
CA ALA A 153 17.13 25.59 -10.49
C ALA A 153 15.70 25.63 -9.91
N ALA A 154 15.10 26.82 -9.85
CA ALA A 154 13.69 27.02 -9.55
C ALA A 154 13.21 28.37 -10.11
N PHE A 155 11.92 28.42 -10.49
CA PHE A 155 11.26 29.64 -10.92
C PHE A 155 9.79 29.71 -10.45
N GLU A 156 9.25 30.93 -10.40
CA GLU A 156 7.86 31.20 -10.03
C GLU A 156 7.24 32.27 -10.95
N ASP A 157 5.96 32.10 -11.32
CA ASP A 157 5.05 33.15 -11.79
C ASP A 157 3.77 33.12 -10.95
N ARG A 158 3.75 33.94 -9.91
CA ARG A 158 2.62 34.02 -8.96
C ARG A 158 1.31 34.42 -9.61
N ARG A 159 1.35 35.27 -10.62
CA ARG A 159 0.13 35.78 -11.28
C ARG A 159 -0.57 34.69 -12.07
N ARG A 160 0.19 33.78 -12.67
CA ARG A 160 -0.33 32.64 -13.43
C ARG A 160 -0.50 31.38 -12.59
N GLY A 161 -0.03 31.38 -11.35
CA GLY A 161 -0.03 30.20 -10.50
C GLY A 161 0.93 29.10 -10.97
N LEU A 162 2.03 29.45 -11.61
CA LEU A 162 3.00 28.51 -12.18
C LEU A 162 4.32 28.56 -11.44
N ALA A 163 4.83 27.39 -11.05
CA ALA A 163 6.10 27.27 -10.35
C ALA A 163 6.78 25.93 -10.67
N GLY A 164 8.09 25.84 -10.41
CA GLY A 164 8.78 24.57 -10.60
C GLY A 164 10.20 24.58 -10.06
N VAL A 165 10.73 23.37 -9.90
CA VAL A 165 12.06 23.08 -9.37
C VAL A 165 12.78 22.02 -10.20
N GLN A 166 14.10 22.17 -10.38
CA GLN A 166 14.92 21.18 -11.09
C GLN A 166 15.22 19.95 -10.22
N TYR A 167 15.27 20.10 -8.91
CA TYR A 167 15.54 19.03 -7.96
C TYR A 167 14.28 18.22 -7.63
N HIS A 168 14.45 17.12 -6.90
CA HIS A 168 13.39 16.22 -6.45
C HIS A 168 12.98 16.53 -4.99
N PRO A 169 11.91 17.30 -4.75
CA PRO A 169 11.44 17.60 -3.40
C PRO A 169 10.75 16.41 -2.74
N GLU A 170 10.30 15.42 -3.50
CA GLU A 170 9.58 14.26 -3.03
C GLU A 170 10.46 13.23 -2.33
N VAL A 171 11.77 13.22 -2.60
CA VAL A 171 12.68 12.20 -2.07
C VAL A 171 13.25 12.60 -0.70
N ILE A 172 13.53 11.58 0.13
CA ILE A 172 14.07 11.77 1.50
C ILE A 172 15.41 12.54 1.54
N HIS A 173 16.17 12.48 0.44
CA HIS A 173 17.47 13.13 0.32
C HIS A 173 17.39 14.65 0.11
N THR A 174 16.18 15.21 -0.03
CA THR A 174 15.90 16.65 -0.03
C THR A 174 15.24 17.00 1.30
N PRO A 175 16.00 17.41 2.34
CA PRO A 175 15.48 17.54 3.71
C PRO A 175 14.29 18.49 3.87
N HIS A 176 14.25 19.55 3.04
CA HIS A 176 13.17 20.54 3.06
C HIS A 176 12.13 20.33 1.95
N GLY A 177 12.19 19.20 1.22
CA GLY A 177 11.33 18.95 0.06
C GLY A 177 9.85 18.94 0.39
N GLN A 178 9.46 18.31 1.50
CA GLN A 178 8.06 18.31 1.95
C GLN A 178 7.55 19.72 2.29
N GLN A 179 8.43 20.59 2.81
CA GLN A 179 8.05 21.98 3.10
C GLN A 179 7.82 22.77 1.80
N VAL A 180 8.64 22.56 0.77
CA VAL A 180 8.46 23.18 -0.56
C VAL A 180 7.14 22.75 -1.19
N LEU A 181 6.82 21.44 -1.17
CA LEU A 181 5.54 20.91 -1.67
C LEU A 181 4.34 21.47 -0.87
N SER A 182 4.42 21.51 0.45
CA SER A 182 3.37 22.08 1.31
C SER A 182 3.15 23.56 1.02
N ARG A 183 4.22 24.35 0.82
CA ARG A 183 4.10 25.78 0.44
C ARG A 183 3.46 25.95 -0.92
N PHE A 184 3.84 25.13 -1.91
CA PHE A 184 3.15 25.17 -3.19
C PHE A 184 1.65 24.90 -3.02
N LEU A 185 1.26 23.89 -2.27
CA LEU A 185 -0.14 23.52 -2.11
C LEU A 185 -0.94 24.57 -1.32
N HIS A 186 -0.43 25.00 -0.17
CA HIS A 186 -1.18 25.83 0.76
C HIS A 186 -1.00 27.33 0.53
N ASP A 187 0.24 27.79 0.40
CA ASP A 187 0.55 29.21 0.30
C ASP A 187 0.46 29.70 -1.14
N PHE A 188 0.98 28.94 -2.10
CA PHE A 188 1.03 29.32 -3.51
C PHE A 188 -0.29 29.04 -4.24
N ALA A 189 -0.86 27.84 -4.09
CA ALA A 189 -2.10 27.41 -4.74
C ALA A 189 -3.36 27.69 -3.87
N GLY A 190 -3.21 28.04 -2.59
CA GLY A 190 -4.32 28.35 -1.69
C GLY A 190 -5.23 27.17 -1.37
N ILE A 191 -4.69 25.95 -1.35
CA ILE A 191 -5.45 24.73 -1.11
C ILE A 191 -5.50 24.42 0.38
N ASP A 192 -6.69 24.20 0.92
CA ASP A 192 -6.89 23.83 2.32
C ASP A 192 -6.41 22.41 2.62
N ALA A 193 -5.93 22.18 3.85
CA ALA A 193 -5.51 20.87 4.34
C ALA A 193 -6.73 20.06 4.84
N ASP A 194 -7.61 19.67 3.92
CA ASP A 194 -8.91 19.05 4.20
C ASP A 194 -8.91 17.51 4.09
N TRP A 195 -7.86 16.91 3.57
CA TRP A 195 -7.70 15.46 3.47
C TRP A 195 -7.24 14.87 4.81
N THR A 196 -8.15 14.84 5.80
CA THR A 196 -7.92 14.31 7.16
C THR A 196 -8.62 12.96 7.32
N PRO A 197 -8.17 12.09 8.27
CA PRO A 197 -8.81 10.79 8.49
C PRO A 197 -10.32 10.87 8.73
N ALA A 198 -10.79 11.86 9.48
CA ALA A 198 -12.21 12.08 9.74
C ALA A 198 -12.97 12.43 8.45
N ASN A 199 -12.49 13.43 7.70
CA ASN A 199 -13.12 13.83 6.43
C ASN A 199 -13.09 12.72 5.39
N ILE A 200 -12.00 11.95 5.35
CA ILE A 200 -11.88 10.76 4.49
C ILE A 200 -12.96 9.75 4.86
N ALA A 201 -13.08 9.39 6.14
CA ALA A 201 -14.05 8.41 6.61
C ALA A 201 -15.49 8.84 6.26
N GLU A 202 -15.87 10.10 6.54
CA GLU A 202 -17.20 10.64 6.19
C GLU A 202 -17.45 10.58 4.68
N THR A 203 -16.52 11.05 3.87
CA THR A 203 -16.63 11.04 2.40
C THR A 203 -16.83 9.62 1.86
N LEU A 204 -16.08 8.66 2.37
CA LEU A 204 -16.17 7.27 1.94
C LEU A 204 -17.47 6.60 2.40
N ILE A 205 -17.92 6.87 3.62
CA ILE A 205 -19.21 6.39 4.14
C ILE A 205 -20.36 6.89 3.28
N ASP A 206 -20.37 8.18 2.95
CA ASP A 206 -21.43 8.77 2.11
C ASP A 206 -21.40 8.21 0.69
N SER A 207 -20.22 8.05 0.09
CA SER A 207 -20.06 7.42 -1.22
C SER A 207 -20.56 5.97 -1.25
N VAL A 208 -20.25 5.19 -0.22
CA VAL A 208 -20.72 3.80 -0.08
C VAL A 208 -22.25 3.77 0.09
N ARG A 209 -22.80 4.67 0.90
CA ARG A 209 -24.24 4.78 1.12
C ARG A 209 -25.00 5.13 -0.17
N GLU A 210 -24.46 6.06 -0.96
CA GLU A 210 -25.02 6.43 -2.26
C GLU A 210 -24.93 5.26 -3.25
N GLN A 211 -23.82 4.54 -3.28
CA GLN A 211 -23.60 3.41 -4.19
C GLN A 211 -24.49 2.21 -3.88
N ILE A 212 -24.68 1.86 -2.62
CA ILE A 212 -25.43 0.66 -2.19
C ILE A 212 -26.93 1.00 -2.09
N GLY A 213 -27.29 2.22 -1.71
CA GLY A 213 -28.68 2.60 -1.47
C GLY A 213 -29.34 1.73 -0.40
N ASP A 214 -30.47 1.09 -0.75
CA ASP A 214 -31.22 0.18 0.14
C ASP A 214 -30.78 -1.29 -0.01
N GLY A 215 -29.78 -1.59 -0.84
CA GLY A 215 -29.30 -2.94 -1.11
C GLY A 215 -28.51 -3.57 0.05
N HIS A 216 -28.24 -4.87 -0.10
CA HIS A 216 -27.44 -5.66 0.83
C HIS A 216 -26.07 -5.99 0.26
N ALA A 217 -25.06 -6.03 1.12
CA ALA A 217 -23.68 -6.28 0.74
C ALA A 217 -23.07 -7.46 1.52
N ILE A 218 -22.12 -8.14 0.87
CA ILE A 218 -21.27 -9.17 1.49
C ILE A 218 -19.80 -8.73 1.43
N CYS A 219 -19.07 -9.02 2.50
CA CYS A 219 -17.63 -8.73 2.60
C CYS A 219 -16.85 -9.95 3.06
N GLY A 220 -15.84 -10.35 2.29
CA GLY A 220 -14.89 -11.37 2.72
C GLY A 220 -13.85 -10.78 3.68
N LEU A 221 -13.78 -11.26 4.91
CA LEU A 221 -12.73 -10.88 5.87
C LEU A 221 -11.54 -11.82 5.75
N SER A 222 -10.39 -11.28 5.36
CA SER A 222 -9.13 -12.04 5.31
C SER A 222 -8.36 -12.01 6.64
N GLY A 223 -8.87 -11.30 7.65
CA GLY A 223 -8.13 -11.00 8.87
C GLY A 223 -7.10 -9.88 8.72
N GLY A 224 -6.91 -9.32 7.53
CA GLY A 224 -6.03 -8.16 7.27
C GLY A 224 -6.72 -6.83 7.56
N VAL A 225 -5.91 -5.77 7.76
CA VAL A 225 -6.41 -4.42 8.06
C VAL A 225 -7.31 -3.88 6.94
N ASP A 226 -7.00 -4.16 5.67
CA ASP A 226 -7.75 -3.60 4.54
C ASP A 226 -9.19 -4.11 4.50
N SER A 227 -9.38 -5.43 4.60
CA SER A 227 -10.72 -6.01 4.67
C SER A 227 -11.49 -5.57 5.91
N ALA A 228 -10.80 -5.40 7.04
CA ALA A 228 -11.42 -4.93 8.29
C ALA A 228 -11.89 -3.48 8.18
N VAL A 229 -11.06 -2.58 7.62
CA VAL A 229 -11.42 -1.16 7.42
C VAL A 229 -12.51 -1.01 6.36
N ALA A 230 -12.43 -1.75 5.24
CA ALA A 230 -13.48 -1.77 4.23
C ALA A 230 -14.84 -2.18 4.82
N ALA A 231 -14.85 -3.28 5.57
CA ALA A 231 -16.07 -3.75 6.22
C ALA A 231 -16.60 -2.76 7.27
N ALA A 232 -15.73 -2.12 8.06
CA ALA A 232 -16.12 -1.11 9.04
C ALA A 232 -16.74 0.14 8.39
N LEU A 233 -16.20 0.62 7.27
CA LEU A 233 -16.77 1.71 6.48
C LEU A 233 -18.16 1.36 5.98
N VAL A 234 -18.30 0.18 5.38
CA VAL A 234 -19.59 -0.28 4.84
C VAL A 234 -20.61 -0.51 5.95
N GLN A 235 -20.19 -1.07 7.09
CA GLN A 235 -21.05 -1.23 8.27
C GLN A 235 -21.58 0.13 8.77
N ARG A 236 -20.73 1.17 8.80
CA ARG A 236 -21.18 2.52 9.16
C ARG A 236 -22.14 3.13 8.13
N ALA A 237 -22.00 2.75 6.85
CA ALA A 237 -22.83 3.25 5.77
C ALA A 237 -24.23 2.60 5.74
N ILE A 238 -24.32 1.27 5.87
CA ILE A 238 -25.55 0.50 5.62
C ILE A 238 -26.03 -0.34 6.80
N GLY A 239 -25.30 -0.38 7.92
CA GLY A 239 -25.69 -1.09 9.13
C GLY A 239 -25.83 -2.60 8.94
N ASP A 240 -26.94 -3.17 9.43
CA ASP A 240 -27.19 -4.63 9.44
C ASP A 240 -27.37 -5.26 8.05
N ARG A 241 -27.39 -4.44 6.99
CA ARG A 241 -27.42 -4.90 5.59
C ARG A 241 -26.06 -5.38 5.08
N LEU A 242 -25.00 -5.31 5.90
CA LEU A 242 -23.70 -5.93 5.63
C LEU A 242 -23.59 -7.28 6.31
N THR A 243 -23.26 -8.33 5.55
CA THR A 243 -22.83 -9.62 6.08
C THR A 243 -21.35 -9.84 5.79
N CYS A 244 -20.55 -10.05 6.83
CA CYS A 244 -19.14 -10.40 6.71
C CYS A 244 -18.96 -11.92 6.75
N VAL A 245 -18.10 -12.45 5.88
CA VAL A 245 -17.75 -13.88 5.84
C VAL A 245 -16.26 -14.02 6.14
N PHE A 246 -15.94 -14.79 7.16
CA PHE A 246 -14.56 -15.14 7.51
C PHE A 246 -14.33 -16.63 7.27
N VAL A 247 -13.36 -16.95 6.40
CA VAL A 247 -12.98 -18.33 6.09
C VAL A 247 -11.78 -18.71 6.96
N ASP A 248 -12.01 -19.61 7.91
CA ASP A 248 -10.94 -20.27 8.65
C ASP A 248 -10.44 -21.47 7.84
N HIS A 249 -9.39 -21.25 7.08
CA HIS A 249 -8.76 -22.26 6.23
C HIS A 249 -7.71 -23.10 6.97
N GLY A 250 -7.59 -22.98 8.29
CA GLY A 250 -6.63 -23.74 9.08
C GLY A 250 -5.17 -23.35 8.91
N LEU A 251 -4.85 -22.35 8.08
CA LEU A 251 -3.48 -21.86 7.86
C LEU A 251 -3.19 -20.55 8.61
N LEU A 252 -4.05 -20.20 9.53
CA LEU A 252 -3.96 -18.98 10.34
C LEU A 252 -2.95 -19.15 11.48
N ARG A 253 -2.47 -18.03 11.99
CA ARG A 253 -1.66 -17.97 13.21
C ARG A 253 -2.46 -18.39 14.45
N ALA A 254 -1.75 -18.72 15.52
CA ALA A 254 -2.38 -18.99 16.81
C ALA A 254 -3.23 -17.81 17.29
N GLY A 255 -4.49 -18.07 17.66
CA GLY A 255 -5.43 -17.09 18.20
C GLY A 255 -6.09 -16.16 17.18
N GLU A 256 -5.72 -16.21 15.92
CA GLU A 256 -6.17 -15.27 14.89
C GLU A 256 -7.69 -15.36 14.64
N ARG A 257 -8.26 -16.57 14.54
CA ARG A 257 -9.70 -16.79 14.41
C ARG A 257 -10.48 -16.15 15.55
N ALA A 258 -10.08 -16.44 16.79
CA ALA A 258 -10.75 -15.92 17.98
C ALA A 258 -10.63 -14.38 18.06
N GLN A 259 -9.49 -13.83 17.65
CA GLN A 259 -9.26 -12.40 17.59
C GLN A 259 -10.21 -11.72 16.60
N VAL A 260 -10.30 -12.22 15.37
CA VAL A 260 -11.22 -11.65 14.36
C VAL A 260 -12.66 -11.72 14.85
N GLN A 261 -13.10 -12.87 15.36
CA GLN A 261 -14.48 -13.04 15.84
C GLN A 261 -14.82 -12.10 17.00
N ARG A 262 -13.90 -11.93 17.96
CA ARG A 262 -14.16 -11.12 19.14
C ARG A 262 -13.96 -9.61 18.86
N ASP A 263 -12.78 -9.24 18.36
CA ASP A 263 -12.36 -7.84 18.33
C ASP A 263 -13.01 -7.08 17.18
N PHE A 264 -13.16 -7.71 16.01
CA PHE A 264 -13.82 -7.07 14.88
C PHE A 264 -15.33 -6.87 15.12
N VAL A 265 -16.01 -7.90 15.61
CA VAL A 265 -17.46 -7.82 15.89
C VAL A 265 -17.74 -6.83 17.03
N ALA A 266 -16.92 -6.84 18.09
CA ALA A 266 -17.07 -5.89 19.19
C ALA A 266 -16.87 -4.43 18.75
N ALA A 267 -15.94 -4.18 17.81
CA ALA A 267 -15.65 -2.83 17.32
C ALA A 267 -16.69 -2.33 16.29
N THR A 268 -17.27 -3.21 15.49
CA THR A 268 -18.11 -2.80 14.35
C THR A 268 -19.59 -3.12 14.53
N GLY A 269 -19.94 -4.10 15.35
CA GLY A 269 -21.30 -4.67 15.42
C GLY A 269 -21.74 -5.44 14.17
N ALA A 270 -20.83 -5.68 13.21
CA ALA A 270 -21.18 -6.32 11.96
C ALA A 270 -21.56 -7.80 12.13
N ARG A 271 -22.55 -8.26 11.34
CA ARG A 271 -22.90 -9.67 11.25
C ARG A 271 -21.71 -10.45 10.66
N LEU A 272 -21.17 -11.42 11.41
CA LEU A 272 -20.04 -12.25 11.00
C LEU A 272 -20.44 -13.72 10.90
N VAL A 273 -20.27 -14.28 9.71
CA VAL A 273 -20.41 -15.72 9.43
C VAL A 273 -19.01 -16.31 9.32
N THR A 274 -18.68 -17.29 10.14
CA THR A 274 -17.38 -17.98 10.11
C THR A 274 -17.55 -19.36 9.49
N ILE A 275 -16.77 -19.62 8.44
CA ILE A 275 -16.73 -20.91 7.76
C ILE A 275 -15.49 -21.67 8.20
N ASP A 276 -15.70 -22.82 8.82
CA ASP A 276 -14.61 -23.74 9.16
C ASP A 276 -14.27 -24.60 7.94
N ALA A 277 -13.09 -24.41 7.38
CA ALA A 277 -12.63 -25.07 6.17
C ALA A 277 -11.26 -25.75 6.35
N GLU A 278 -10.74 -25.88 7.58
CA GLU A 278 -9.42 -26.44 7.85
C GLU A 278 -9.21 -27.81 7.19
N GLU A 279 -10.15 -28.75 7.39
CA GLU A 279 -10.06 -30.11 6.85
C GLU A 279 -9.97 -30.10 5.32
N ARG A 280 -10.81 -29.31 4.67
CA ARG A 280 -10.84 -29.15 3.21
C ARG A 280 -9.52 -28.66 2.65
N PHE A 281 -8.91 -27.64 3.28
CA PHE A 281 -7.64 -27.09 2.83
C PHE A 281 -6.48 -28.07 3.05
N LEU A 282 -6.45 -28.74 4.19
CA LEU A 282 -5.43 -29.74 4.49
C LEU A 282 -5.52 -30.95 3.54
N GLU A 283 -6.71 -31.40 3.21
CA GLU A 283 -6.92 -32.46 2.23
C GLU A 283 -6.41 -32.05 0.83
N ALA A 284 -6.77 -30.85 0.38
CA ALA A 284 -6.33 -30.33 -0.91
C ALA A 284 -4.79 -30.11 -1.00
N LEU A 285 -4.13 -29.85 0.12
CA LEU A 285 -2.67 -29.66 0.22
C LEU A 285 -1.90 -30.96 0.46
N SER A 286 -2.58 -32.08 0.66
CA SER A 286 -1.94 -33.38 0.94
C SER A 286 -0.97 -33.75 -0.19
N GLY A 287 0.26 -34.09 0.17
CA GLY A 287 1.34 -34.43 -0.76
C GLY A 287 1.95 -33.27 -1.54
N VAL A 288 1.44 -32.04 -1.41
CA VAL A 288 1.91 -30.88 -2.15
C VAL A 288 3.11 -30.23 -1.43
N ARG A 289 4.24 -30.11 -2.15
CA ARG A 289 5.48 -29.52 -1.65
C ARG A 289 5.93 -28.29 -2.43
N ASP A 290 5.51 -28.20 -3.70
CA ASP A 290 5.84 -27.09 -4.57
C ASP A 290 5.19 -25.78 -4.09
N PRO A 291 5.98 -24.70 -3.88
CA PRO A 291 5.45 -23.43 -3.35
C PRO A 291 4.35 -22.82 -4.21
N GLU A 292 4.53 -22.83 -5.53
CA GLU A 292 3.54 -22.26 -6.45
C GLU A 292 2.29 -23.14 -6.52
N GLY A 293 2.45 -24.47 -6.41
CA GLY A 293 1.35 -25.42 -6.26
C GLY A 293 0.52 -25.15 -5.01
N LYS A 294 1.17 -24.91 -3.86
CA LYS A 294 0.48 -24.53 -2.62
C LYS A 294 -0.31 -23.24 -2.80
N ARG A 295 0.29 -22.17 -3.35
CA ARG A 295 -0.37 -20.88 -3.57
C ARG A 295 -1.62 -21.01 -4.44
N LYS A 296 -1.52 -21.74 -5.55
CA LYS A 296 -2.64 -21.97 -6.48
C LYS A 296 -3.78 -22.77 -5.83
N ILE A 297 -3.44 -23.81 -5.07
CA ILE A 297 -4.43 -24.62 -4.37
C ILE A 297 -5.15 -23.82 -3.31
N ILE A 298 -4.40 -23.11 -2.44
CA ILE A 298 -4.98 -22.29 -1.37
C ILE A 298 -5.88 -21.21 -1.95
N GLY A 299 -5.43 -20.50 -2.99
CA GLY A 299 -6.25 -19.47 -3.64
C GLY A 299 -7.54 -20.05 -4.24
N ARG A 300 -7.45 -21.18 -4.95
CA ARG A 300 -8.61 -21.86 -5.55
C ARG A 300 -9.61 -22.33 -4.48
N GLU A 301 -9.12 -22.97 -3.43
CA GLU A 301 -10.01 -23.48 -2.37
C GLU A 301 -10.65 -22.35 -1.56
N PHE A 302 -9.92 -21.23 -1.38
CA PHE A 302 -10.50 -20.04 -0.75
C PHE A 302 -11.69 -19.48 -1.56
N ILE A 303 -11.53 -19.31 -2.87
CA ILE A 303 -12.61 -18.84 -3.76
C ILE A 303 -13.80 -19.79 -3.71
N ARG A 304 -13.58 -21.11 -3.81
CA ARG A 304 -14.64 -22.12 -3.77
C ARG A 304 -15.39 -22.15 -2.43
N THR A 305 -14.66 -22.02 -1.33
CA THR A 305 -15.26 -22.00 0.02
C THR A 305 -16.10 -20.75 0.20
N PHE A 306 -15.57 -19.59 -0.22
CA PHE A 306 -16.30 -18.33 -0.17
C PHE A 306 -17.55 -18.36 -1.06
N GLU A 307 -17.45 -18.89 -2.28
CA GLU A 307 -18.57 -19.09 -3.20
C GLU A 307 -19.67 -19.96 -2.58
N SER A 308 -19.31 -21.11 -1.96
CA SER A 308 -20.28 -21.97 -1.30
C SER A 308 -21.01 -21.23 -0.19
N ALA A 309 -20.29 -20.51 0.66
CA ALA A 309 -20.87 -19.71 1.73
C ALA A 309 -21.83 -18.62 1.21
N VAL A 310 -21.46 -17.95 0.13
CA VAL A 310 -22.33 -16.94 -0.51
C VAL A 310 -23.61 -17.58 -1.03
N ARG A 311 -23.52 -18.73 -1.72
CA ARG A 311 -24.70 -19.45 -2.24
C ARG A 311 -25.64 -19.90 -1.14
N GLU A 312 -25.11 -20.38 -0.01
CA GLU A 312 -25.90 -20.75 1.16
C GLU A 312 -26.63 -19.53 1.74
N LEU A 313 -25.93 -18.41 1.92
CA LEU A 313 -26.52 -17.17 2.42
C LEU A 313 -27.61 -16.60 1.49
N LEU A 314 -27.43 -16.72 0.17
CA LEU A 314 -28.45 -16.32 -0.81
C LEU A 314 -29.67 -17.23 -0.75
N ALA A 315 -29.49 -18.55 -0.60
CA ALA A 315 -30.59 -19.52 -0.51
C ALA A 315 -31.38 -19.37 0.79
N ASP A 316 -30.72 -19.05 1.91
CA ASP A 316 -31.40 -18.83 3.20
C ASP A 316 -32.26 -17.55 3.15
N ASN A 317 -31.80 -16.49 2.46
CA ASN A 317 -32.57 -15.27 2.30
C ASN A 317 -33.79 -15.42 1.37
N ASP A 318 -33.74 -16.33 0.37
CA ASP A 318 -34.88 -16.60 -0.53
C ASP A 318 -35.99 -17.47 0.14
N SER A 319 -35.70 -18.14 1.27
CA SER A 319 -36.62 -19.03 1.95
C SER A 319 -37.52 -18.36 3.02
N ASP A 320 -37.15 -17.15 3.47
CA ASP A 320 -37.88 -16.37 4.46
C ASP A 320 -38.77 -15.30 3.77
N ASP A 321 -39.96 -15.71 3.34
CA ASP A 321 -40.98 -14.92 2.62
C ASP A 321 -41.55 -13.73 3.44
N ASP A 322 -41.11 -13.53 4.70
CA ASP A 322 -41.62 -12.48 5.61
C ASP A 322 -40.54 -11.73 6.40
N SER A 323 -39.27 -11.96 6.13
CA SER A 323 -38.19 -11.22 6.78
C SER A 323 -37.56 -10.19 5.85
N ASP A 324 -37.18 -9.04 6.39
CA ASP A 324 -36.44 -7.90 5.82
C ASP A 324 -35.06 -8.28 5.20
N GLY A 325 -34.91 -9.52 4.74
CA GLY A 325 -33.75 -10.15 4.13
C GLY A 325 -33.66 -9.81 2.64
N GLY A 326 -33.27 -8.59 2.32
CA GLY A 326 -33.06 -8.14 0.93
C GLY A 326 -32.00 -8.97 0.21
N HIS A 327 -32.17 -9.11 -1.10
CA HIS A 327 -31.22 -9.81 -1.98
C HIS A 327 -29.82 -9.18 -1.89
N ILE A 328 -28.77 -10.01 -1.71
CA ILE A 328 -27.36 -9.52 -1.66
C ILE A 328 -26.92 -9.20 -3.10
N GLU A 329 -26.72 -7.92 -3.39
CA GLU A 329 -26.37 -7.42 -4.73
C GLU A 329 -24.93 -6.91 -4.81
N PHE A 330 -24.29 -6.63 -3.66
CA PHE A 330 -22.99 -5.96 -3.61
C PHE A 330 -21.93 -6.82 -2.95
N LEU A 331 -20.72 -6.80 -3.53
CA LEU A 331 -19.52 -7.43 -2.98
C LEU A 331 -18.49 -6.37 -2.60
N VAL A 332 -18.14 -6.33 -1.32
CA VAL A 332 -17.15 -5.39 -0.79
C VAL A 332 -15.73 -5.93 -0.96
N GLN A 333 -14.84 -5.11 -1.49
CA GLN A 333 -13.46 -5.46 -1.76
C GLN A 333 -12.50 -4.40 -1.22
N GLY A 334 -11.41 -4.82 -0.57
CA GLY A 334 -10.40 -3.94 0.03
C GLY A 334 -9.28 -3.54 -0.93
N THR A 335 -9.60 -3.22 -2.19
CA THR A 335 -8.63 -2.73 -3.19
C THR A 335 -8.05 -1.39 -2.77
N LEU A 336 -6.73 -1.22 -2.87
CA LEU A 336 -6.02 0.02 -2.53
C LEU A 336 -5.62 0.83 -3.77
N TYR A 337 -5.30 2.11 -3.57
CA TYR A 337 -4.90 3.02 -4.65
C TYR A 337 -3.68 2.54 -5.46
N PRO A 338 -2.59 2.04 -4.84
CA PRO A 338 -1.46 1.49 -5.59
C PRO A 338 -1.84 0.33 -6.52
N ASP A 339 -2.76 -0.54 -6.09
CA ASP A 339 -3.24 -1.67 -6.92
C ASP A 339 -3.96 -1.18 -8.19
N VAL A 340 -4.70 -0.06 -8.05
CA VAL A 340 -5.41 0.58 -9.17
C VAL A 340 -4.44 1.18 -10.17
N VAL A 341 -3.41 1.89 -9.70
CA VAL A 341 -2.41 2.54 -10.57
C VAL A 341 -1.57 1.50 -11.30
N GLU A 342 -1.12 0.45 -10.61
CA GLU A 342 -0.34 -0.64 -11.21
C GLU A 342 -1.14 -1.44 -12.28
N SER A 343 -2.47 -1.52 -12.12
CA SER A 343 -3.33 -2.20 -13.09
C SER A 343 -3.72 -1.37 -14.31
N GLY A 344 -3.21 -0.14 -14.45
CA GLY A 344 -3.39 0.71 -15.63
C GLY A 344 -4.62 1.61 -15.62
N GLY A 345 -5.26 1.85 -14.47
CA GLY A 345 -6.22 2.96 -14.26
C GLY A 345 -7.50 2.98 -15.12
N GLY A 346 -7.77 1.97 -15.92
CA GLY A 346 -8.91 1.95 -16.85
C GLY A 346 -10.24 1.62 -16.17
N SER A 347 -11.27 2.38 -16.46
CA SER A 347 -12.66 2.11 -16.12
C SER A 347 -13.22 0.96 -16.99
N GLY A 348 -12.79 -0.27 -16.71
CA GLY A 348 -13.28 -1.43 -17.46
C GLY A 348 -12.39 -2.62 -17.24
N THR A 349 -12.91 -3.63 -16.54
CA THR A 349 -12.34 -4.99 -16.43
C THR A 349 -10.80 -5.03 -16.33
N ALA A 350 -10.24 -4.37 -15.32
CA ALA A 350 -8.85 -4.54 -14.98
C ALA A 350 -8.63 -6.01 -14.57
N ASN A 351 -7.67 -6.68 -15.20
CA ASN A 351 -7.09 -7.92 -14.68
C ASN A 351 -6.40 -7.59 -13.36
N ILE A 352 -7.16 -7.43 -12.30
CA ILE A 352 -6.67 -7.26 -10.94
C ILE A 352 -5.89 -8.54 -10.64
N LYS A 353 -4.63 -8.41 -10.22
CA LYS A 353 -3.76 -9.53 -9.87
C LYS A 353 -4.57 -10.54 -9.07
N SER A 354 -4.71 -11.76 -9.59
CA SER A 354 -5.59 -12.82 -9.10
C SER A 354 -5.31 -13.31 -7.66
N HIS A 355 -4.38 -12.65 -6.96
CA HIS A 355 -3.87 -13.11 -5.66
C HIS A 355 -4.46 -12.35 -4.45
N HIS A 356 -5.18 -11.25 -4.66
CA HIS A 356 -5.74 -10.44 -3.57
C HIS A 356 -7.26 -10.24 -3.65
N ASN A 357 -7.94 -10.79 -4.67
CA ASN A 357 -9.33 -10.47 -4.93
C ASN A 357 -10.19 -11.71 -5.11
N VAL A 358 -11.39 -11.66 -4.56
CA VAL A 358 -12.52 -12.54 -4.83
C VAL A 358 -13.00 -12.43 -6.30
N GLY A 359 -12.18 -11.85 -7.18
CA GLY A 359 -12.40 -11.70 -8.62
C GLY A 359 -12.42 -12.99 -9.44
N GLY A 360 -12.34 -14.15 -8.77
CA GLY A 360 -12.53 -15.48 -9.36
C GLY A 360 -13.91 -16.07 -9.12
N LEU A 361 -14.88 -15.30 -8.63
CA LEU A 361 -16.25 -15.79 -8.49
C LEU A 361 -16.85 -16.13 -9.86
N PRO A 362 -17.65 -17.19 -9.97
CA PRO A 362 -18.30 -17.58 -11.21
C PRO A 362 -19.16 -16.45 -11.80
N PRO A 363 -19.23 -16.34 -13.15
CA PRO A 363 -19.98 -15.28 -13.82
C PRO A 363 -21.49 -15.32 -13.61
N ASP A 364 -22.02 -16.36 -13.02
CA ASP A 364 -23.42 -16.48 -12.63
C ASP A 364 -23.72 -15.76 -11.30
N LEU A 365 -22.72 -15.51 -10.46
CA LEU A 365 -22.83 -14.66 -9.29
C LEU A 365 -22.56 -13.20 -9.70
N LYS A 366 -23.63 -12.49 -10.05
CA LYS A 366 -23.57 -11.09 -10.51
C LYS A 366 -23.59 -10.13 -9.32
N PHE A 367 -22.42 -9.74 -8.84
CA PHE A 367 -22.30 -8.69 -7.84
C PHE A 367 -21.82 -7.38 -8.46
N THR A 368 -22.34 -6.28 -7.94
CA THR A 368 -21.74 -4.95 -8.12
C THR A 368 -20.62 -4.78 -7.10
N LEU A 369 -19.40 -4.47 -7.57
CA LEU A 369 -18.26 -4.26 -6.68
C LEU A 369 -18.37 -2.92 -5.94
N VAL A 370 -18.07 -2.96 -4.64
CA VAL A 370 -17.92 -1.80 -3.77
C VAL A 370 -16.48 -1.81 -3.24
N GLU A 371 -15.69 -0.83 -3.66
CA GLU A 371 -14.27 -0.72 -3.34
C GLU A 371 -13.99 0.56 -2.52
N PRO A 372 -14.35 0.59 -1.25
CA PRO A 372 -14.32 1.82 -0.45
C PRO A 372 -12.91 2.38 -0.24
N LEU A 373 -11.87 1.53 -0.36
CA LEU A 373 -10.47 1.93 -0.12
C LEU A 373 -9.71 2.25 -1.41
N ARG A 374 -10.36 2.23 -2.57
CA ARG A 374 -9.74 2.37 -3.89
C ARG A 374 -8.92 3.65 -4.08
N LEU A 375 -9.23 4.68 -3.32
CA LEU A 375 -8.54 5.96 -3.36
C LEU A 375 -7.47 6.12 -2.28
N LEU A 376 -7.24 5.14 -1.41
CA LEU A 376 -6.38 5.26 -0.24
C LEU A 376 -5.05 4.53 -0.39
N PHE A 377 -4.00 5.14 0.16
CA PHE A 377 -2.75 4.46 0.48
C PHE A 377 -2.89 3.68 1.78
N LYS A 378 -1.98 2.72 2.02
CA LYS A 378 -2.02 1.82 3.18
C LYS A 378 -1.98 2.53 4.54
N ASP A 379 -1.22 3.59 4.65
CA ASP A 379 -1.14 4.43 5.85
C ASP A 379 -2.42 5.22 6.10
N GLU A 380 -3.08 5.70 5.03
CA GLU A 380 -4.40 6.34 5.11
C GLU A 380 -5.48 5.33 5.57
N VAL A 381 -5.46 4.11 5.06
CA VAL A 381 -6.35 3.03 5.52
C VAL A 381 -6.23 2.80 7.01
N ARG A 382 -5.00 2.73 7.54
CA ARG A 382 -4.76 2.59 8.97
C ARG A 382 -5.27 3.79 9.78
N ALA A 383 -5.07 5.00 9.25
CA ALA A 383 -5.56 6.23 9.90
C ALA A 383 -7.09 6.27 9.94
N VAL A 384 -7.77 5.91 8.85
CA VAL A 384 -9.23 5.77 8.77
C VAL A 384 -9.72 4.66 9.70
N GLY A 385 -9.02 3.55 9.79
CA GLY A 385 -9.35 2.46 10.72
C GLY A 385 -9.37 2.92 12.18
N ARG A 386 -8.41 3.74 12.60
CA ARG A 386 -8.38 4.35 13.94
C ARG A 386 -9.56 5.31 14.16
N GLU A 387 -9.87 6.13 13.17
CA GLU A 387 -11.01 7.04 13.20
C GLU A 387 -12.34 6.31 13.34
N LEU A 388 -12.46 5.13 12.72
CA LEU A 388 -13.61 4.25 12.85
C LEU A 388 -13.67 3.48 14.18
N GLY A 389 -12.64 3.59 15.02
CA GLY A 389 -12.56 2.95 16.32
C GLY A 389 -12.15 1.47 16.29
N LEU A 390 -11.51 1.02 15.21
CA LEU A 390 -10.95 -0.33 15.17
C LEU A 390 -9.79 -0.47 16.18
N PRO A 391 -9.66 -1.62 16.87
CA PRO A 391 -8.56 -1.89 17.79
C PRO A 391 -7.18 -1.82 17.11
N GLU A 392 -6.17 -1.33 17.84
CA GLU A 392 -4.82 -1.19 17.32
C GLU A 392 -4.21 -2.55 16.91
N GLU A 393 -4.61 -3.64 17.56
CA GLU A 393 -4.24 -5.01 17.24
C GLU A 393 -4.66 -5.43 15.82
N ILE A 394 -5.73 -4.84 15.29
CA ILE A 394 -6.17 -5.04 13.90
C ILE A 394 -5.40 -4.10 12.96
N ILE A 395 -5.26 -2.83 13.36
CA ILE A 395 -4.73 -1.75 12.52
C ILE A 395 -3.21 -1.87 12.33
N ALA A 396 -2.46 -2.09 13.43
CA ALA A 396 -1.00 -2.21 13.43
C ALA A 396 -0.51 -3.60 13.05
N ARG A 397 -1.42 -4.51 12.71
CA ARG A 397 -1.07 -5.88 12.36
C ARG A 397 -0.03 -5.92 11.25
N GLN A 398 1.04 -6.68 11.50
CA GLN A 398 2.06 -6.93 10.49
C GLN A 398 1.45 -7.62 9.26
N PRO A 399 1.96 -7.34 8.05
CA PRO A 399 1.53 -8.05 6.86
C PRO A 399 1.61 -9.56 7.06
N PHE A 400 0.58 -10.26 6.60
CA PHE A 400 0.52 -11.71 6.63
C PHE A 400 0.09 -12.21 5.26
N PRO A 401 0.78 -13.19 4.67
CA PRO A 401 0.51 -13.61 3.31
C PRO A 401 -0.86 -14.27 3.20
N GLY A 402 -1.55 -14.09 2.05
CA GLY A 402 -2.84 -14.72 1.79
C GLY A 402 -2.83 -16.25 1.98
N PRO A 403 -1.80 -16.98 1.53
CA PRO A 403 -1.66 -18.42 1.80
C PRO A 403 -1.38 -18.79 3.26
N GLY A 404 -1.25 -17.82 4.15
CA GLY A 404 -1.04 -18.04 5.58
C GLY A 404 0.27 -18.77 5.89
N LEU A 405 0.22 -19.61 6.91
CA LEU A 405 1.35 -20.44 7.32
C LEU A 405 1.71 -21.54 6.30
N GLY A 406 0.85 -21.81 5.30
CA GLY A 406 1.09 -22.83 4.30
C GLY A 406 2.38 -22.65 3.52
N ILE A 407 2.78 -21.39 3.24
CA ILE A 407 4.04 -21.04 2.55
C ILE A 407 5.19 -20.78 3.52
N ARG A 408 5.02 -21.03 4.81
CA ARG A 408 6.06 -20.97 5.84
C ARG A 408 6.44 -22.36 6.37
N ILE A 409 5.92 -23.42 5.74
CA ILE A 409 6.32 -24.80 5.95
C ILE A 409 7.06 -25.26 4.70
N ILE A 410 8.40 -25.37 4.76
CA ILE A 410 9.17 -25.90 3.66
C ILE A 410 8.99 -27.41 3.62
N GLY A 411 8.15 -27.86 2.70
CA GLY A 411 7.69 -29.24 2.59
C GLY A 411 6.17 -29.35 2.57
N GLU A 412 5.63 -30.55 2.77
CA GLU A 412 4.20 -30.81 2.84
C GLU A 412 3.54 -30.15 4.05
N VAL A 413 2.38 -29.54 3.85
CA VAL A 413 1.57 -28.93 4.92
C VAL A 413 0.70 -30.00 5.59
N THR A 414 0.86 -30.17 6.90
CA THR A 414 0.05 -31.08 7.70
C THR A 414 -0.40 -30.42 9.00
N ALA A 415 -1.48 -30.88 9.61
CA ALA A 415 -1.98 -30.34 10.88
C ALA A 415 -0.89 -30.31 11.97
N LYS A 416 -0.08 -31.37 12.07
CA LYS A 416 1.02 -31.46 13.05
C LYS A 416 2.10 -30.40 12.78
N ARG A 417 2.52 -30.22 11.51
CA ARG A 417 3.52 -29.23 11.12
C ARG A 417 3.01 -27.79 11.32
N LEU A 418 1.74 -27.56 11.07
CA LEU A 418 1.09 -26.28 11.35
C LEU A 418 1.07 -25.97 12.85
N ASP A 419 0.72 -26.94 13.69
CA ASP A 419 0.75 -26.76 15.15
C ASP A 419 2.18 -26.44 15.65
N THR A 420 3.17 -27.17 15.17
CA THR A 420 4.58 -26.89 15.46
C THR A 420 4.96 -25.46 15.09
N LEU A 421 4.60 -25.03 13.87
CA LEU A 421 4.93 -23.69 13.38
C LEU A 421 4.15 -22.60 14.13
N ARG A 422 2.84 -22.81 14.43
CA ARG A 422 2.04 -21.87 15.22
C ARG A 422 2.64 -21.58 16.59
N ARG A 423 3.12 -22.62 17.29
CA ARG A 423 3.77 -22.48 18.60
C ARG A 423 5.08 -21.69 18.49
N ALA A 424 5.91 -21.99 17.50
CA ALA A 424 7.15 -21.27 17.27
C ALA A 424 6.92 -19.80 16.86
N ASP A 425 5.94 -19.53 15.98
CA ASP A 425 5.55 -18.18 15.57
C ASP A 425 5.00 -17.36 16.74
N LEU A 426 4.19 -17.98 17.61
CA LEU A 426 3.66 -17.32 18.79
C LEU A 426 4.79 -16.88 19.75
N ILE A 427 5.72 -17.78 20.06
CA ILE A 427 6.87 -17.48 20.93
C ILE A 427 7.71 -16.34 20.35
N ALA A 428 8.02 -16.39 19.04
CA ALA A 428 8.80 -15.34 18.41
C ALA A 428 8.10 -13.98 18.50
N ARG A 429 6.79 -13.91 18.23
CA ARG A 429 6.00 -12.68 18.34
C ARG A 429 5.96 -12.14 19.77
N GLU A 430 5.70 -13.00 20.75
CA GLU A 430 5.67 -12.60 22.17
C GLU A 430 6.99 -11.97 22.62
N GLU A 431 8.14 -12.55 22.26
CA GLU A 431 9.45 -12.03 22.64
C GLU A 431 9.79 -10.72 21.91
N LEU A 432 9.43 -10.60 20.62
CA LEU A 432 9.64 -9.37 19.85
C LEU A 432 8.78 -8.22 20.39
N THR A 433 7.51 -8.49 20.69
CA THR A 433 6.59 -7.52 21.30
C THR A 433 7.05 -7.10 22.69
N SER A 434 7.45 -8.07 23.53
CA SER A 434 7.95 -7.78 24.88
C SER A 434 9.24 -6.95 24.87
N ALA A 435 10.02 -7.06 23.80
CA ALA A 435 11.23 -6.26 23.58
C ALA A 435 10.95 -4.88 22.95
N GLY A 436 9.68 -4.54 22.62
CA GLY A 436 9.30 -3.28 22.01
C GLY A 436 9.76 -3.12 20.55
N LEU A 437 9.97 -4.22 19.84
CA LEU A 437 10.50 -4.23 18.47
C LEU A 437 9.43 -4.16 17.37
N ASP A 438 8.16 -4.13 17.73
CA ASP A 438 7.03 -4.14 16.77
C ASP A 438 7.07 -2.98 15.77
N HIS A 439 7.58 -1.82 16.20
CA HIS A 439 7.70 -0.64 15.33
C HIS A 439 8.93 -0.67 14.42
N GLN A 440 9.92 -1.51 14.73
CA GLN A 440 11.17 -1.64 13.96
C GLN A 440 11.12 -2.78 12.96
N ILE A 441 10.20 -3.72 13.15
CA ILE A 441 10.06 -4.92 12.33
C ILE A 441 8.80 -4.78 11.49
N TRP A 442 8.99 -4.63 10.18
CA TRP A 442 7.88 -4.65 9.22
C TRP A 442 7.14 -5.99 9.24
N GLN A 443 7.89 -7.08 9.22
CA GLN A 443 7.40 -8.47 9.25
C GLN A 443 8.50 -9.39 9.76
N CYS A 444 8.13 -10.42 10.52
CA CYS A 444 9.03 -11.49 10.91
C CYS A 444 8.42 -12.85 10.49
N PRO A 445 8.63 -13.31 9.25
CA PRO A 445 8.34 -14.69 8.90
C PRO A 445 9.08 -15.66 9.80
N VAL A 446 8.33 -16.57 10.42
CA VAL A 446 8.85 -17.74 11.14
C VAL A 446 8.59 -18.95 10.24
N VAL A 447 9.65 -19.66 9.85
CA VAL A 447 9.60 -20.70 8.82
C VAL A 447 10.03 -22.04 9.39
N LEU A 448 9.21 -23.07 9.18
CA LEU A 448 9.54 -24.45 9.55
C LEU A 448 10.21 -25.17 8.38
N LEU A 449 11.46 -25.58 8.54
CA LEU A 449 12.15 -26.43 7.55
C LEU A 449 11.75 -27.90 7.78
N ALA A 450 10.51 -28.23 7.39
CA ALA A 450 9.88 -29.50 7.73
C ALA A 450 10.50 -30.72 7.00
N ASP A 451 11.14 -30.50 5.86
CA ASP A 451 11.84 -31.55 5.11
C ASP A 451 13.33 -31.67 5.51
N VAL A 452 13.81 -30.84 6.43
CA VAL A 452 15.16 -30.92 6.98
C VAL A 452 15.14 -31.60 8.35
N ARG A 453 15.97 -32.62 8.54
CA ARG A 453 16.21 -33.24 9.84
C ARG A 453 17.48 -32.70 10.44
N SER A 454 17.36 -32.03 11.59
CA SER A 454 18.47 -31.53 12.37
C SER A 454 18.79 -32.49 13.53
N VAL A 455 20.05 -32.72 13.75
CA VAL A 455 20.53 -33.52 14.91
C VAL A 455 20.64 -32.60 16.12
N GLY A 456 20.08 -33.01 17.25
CA GLY A 456 20.20 -32.35 18.54
C GLY A 456 20.66 -33.31 19.63
N VAL A 457 21.01 -32.77 20.75
CA VAL A 457 21.30 -33.52 22.00
C VAL A 457 20.41 -32.93 23.08
N GLN A 458 19.51 -33.74 23.62
CA GLN A 458 18.67 -33.37 24.76
C GLN A 458 18.82 -34.43 25.82
N GLY A 459 19.32 -34.04 26.99
CA GLY A 459 19.77 -35.00 27.99
C GLY A 459 20.97 -35.84 27.48
N ASP A 460 20.96 -37.15 27.75
CA ASP A 460 22.04 -38.07 27.36
C ASP A 460 21.85 -38.71 25.96
N GLY A 461 20.82 -38.27 25.21
CA GLY A 461 20.44 -38.89 23.92
C GLY A 461 20.51 -37.96 22.72
N ARG A 462 20.78 -38.55 21.55
CA ARG A 462 20.59 -37.86 20.26
C ARG A 462 19.08 -37.68 19.98
N THR A 463 18.69 -36.48 19.60
CA THR A 463 17.35 -36.15 19.13
C THR A 463 17.38 -35.74 17.68
N TYR A 464 16.25 -35.91 16.99
CA TYR A 464 16.07 -35.47 15.63
C TYR A 464 14.83 -34.56 15.59
N GLY A 465 15.06 -33.33 15.20
CA GLY A 465 14.01 -32.31 15.08
C GLY A 465 14.13 -31.55 13.77
N HIS A 466 13.39 -30.47 13.68
CA HIS A 466 13.40 -29.57 12.54
C HIS A 466 14.01 -28.22 12.95
N PRO A 467 14.68 -27.51 12.00
CA PRO A 467 15.05 -26.12 12.21
C PRO A 467 13.84 -25.18 12.03
N ILE A 468 13.83 -24.12 12.83
CA ILE A 468 13.02 -22.92 12.61
C ILE A 468 13.94 -21.80 12.09
N VAL A 469 13.49 -21.09 11.08
CA VAL A 469 14.13 -19.87 10.57
C VAL A 469 13.36 -18.66 11.06
N LEU A 470 14.07 -17.68 11.61
CA LEU A 470 13.56 -16.35 11.91
C LEU A 470 14.02 -15.40 10.79
N ARG A 471 13.10 -14.66 10.19
CA ARG A 471 13.40 -13.65 9.17
C ARG A 471 12.81 -12.29 9.52
N PRO A 472 13.33 -11.62 10.56
CA PRO A 472 12.91 -10.26 10.88
C PRO A 472 13.41 -9.29 9.81
N VAL A 473 12.49 -8.57 9.16
CA VAL A 473 12.83 -7.60 8.12
C VAL A 473 12.26 -6.23 8.43
N PHE A 474 13.01 -5.21 8.05
CA PHE A 474 12.58 -3.83 7.96
C PHE A 474 12.32 -3.48 6.49
N SER A 475 11.21 -2.81 6.23
CA SER A 475 10.85 -2.31 4.90
C SER A 475 9.89 -1.13 5.05
N GLU A 476 9.88 -0.23 4.08
CA GLU A 476 8.89 0.86 3.98
C GLU A 476 7.76 0.52 3.01
N ASP A 477 8.08 -0.18 1.93
CA ASP A 477 7.20 -0.40 0.78
C ASP A 477 7.06 -1.87 0.35
N ALA A 478 7.74 -2.79 1.02
CA ALA A 478 7.88 -4.21 0.67
C ALA A 478 8.61 -4.49 -0.68
N MET A 479 8.98 -3.47 -1.45
CA MET A 479 9.74 -3.64 -2.70
C MET A 479 11.21 -3.95 -2.39
N THR A 480 11.77 -3.23 -1.43
CA THR A 480 13.09 -3.48 -0.85
C THR A 480 12.97 -3.77 0.63
N ALA A 481 13.83 -4.61 1.16
CA ALA A 481 13.87 -4.90 2.59
C ALA A 481 15.30 -5.22 3.03
N ASP A 482 15.62 -4.82 4.25
CA ASP A 482 16.83 -5.27 4.92
C ASP A 482 16.46 -6.10 6.16
N TRP A 483 17.36 -6.98 6.62
CA TRP A 483 17.11 -7.72 7.83
C TRP A 483 17.23 -6.83 9.06
N THR A 484 16.34 -7.00 10.02
CA THR A 484 16.35 -6.24 11.28
C THR A 484 17.40 -6.84 12.24
N ARG A 485 18.26 -5.98 12.81
CA ARG A 485 19.29 -6.37 13.80
C ARG A 485 18.63 -6.54 15.15
N VAL A 486 17.97 -7.69 15.34
CA VAL A 486 17.37 -8.05 16.62
C VAL A 486 18.48 -8.22 17.68
N PRO A 487 18.36 -7.64 18.89
CA PRO A 487 19.33 -7.81 19.96
C PRO A 487 19.60 -9.28 20.28
N TYR A 488 20.85 -9.63 20.55
CA TYR A 488 21.25 -11.03 20.77
C TYR A 488 20.55 -11.68 21.96
N ASP A 489 20.29 -10.93 23.03
CA ASP A 489 19.53 -11.42 24.19
C ASP A 489 18.08 -11.77 23.86
N VAL A 490 17.45 -11.04 22.93
CA VAL A 490 16.10 -11.36 22.42
C VAL A 490 16.16 -12.64 21.57
N LEU A 491 17.16 -12.75 20.68
CA LEU A 491 17.36 -13.97 19.88
C LEU A 491 17.62 -15.19 20.77
N GLU A 492 18.41 -15.03 21.84
CA GLU A 492 18.68 -16.08 22.81
C GLU A 492 17.38 -16.54 23.49
N ARG A 493 16.53 -15.60 23.96
CA ARG A 493 15.24 -15.94 24.58
C ARG A 493 14.32 -16.66 23.61
N ILE A 494 14.19 -16.16 22.37
CA ILE A 494 13.37 -16.80 21.32
C ILE A 494 13.85 -18.23 21.07
N SER A 495 15.17 -18.41 20.87
CA SER A 495 15.77 -19.73 20.60
C SER A 495 15.57 -20.69 21.76
N THR A 496 15.83 -20.23 22.98
CA THR A 496 15.67 -21.04 24.20
C THR A 496 14.22 -21.45 24.41
N ARG A 497 13.27 -20.53 24.27
CA ARG A 497 11.85 -20.84 24.41
C ARG A 497 11.38 -21.81 23.34
N ILE A 498 11.69 -21.55 22.06
CA ILE A 498 11.25 -22.44 20.97
C ILE A 498 11.78 -23.85 21.17
N THR A 499 13.06 -24.03 21.47
CA THR A 499 13.65 -25.37 21.65
C THR A 499 13.17 -26.09 22.92
N ASN A 500 12.72 -25.37 23.94
CA ASN A 500 12.19 -25.96 25.18
C ASN A 500 10.67 -26.23 25.11
N GLU A 501 9.91 -25.35 24.45
CA GLU A 501 8.43 -25.40 24.44
C GLU A 501 7.88 -26.12 23.20
N VAL A 502 8.69 -26.28 22.12
CA VAL A 502 8.29 -26.93 20.86
C VAL A 502 9.15 -28.17 20.61
N PRO A 503 8.75 -29.36 21.08
CA PRO A 503 9.58 -30.57 21.08
C PRO A 503 10.05 -31.04 19.70
N GLU A 504 9.34 -30.67 18.64
CA GLU A 504 9.67 -31.01 17.26
C GLU A 504 10.82 -30.16 16.71
N VAL A 505 11.22 -29.08 17.42
CA VAL A 505 12.25 -28.12 17.00
C VAL A 505 13.46 -28.24 17.90
N ASN A 506 14.63 -28.42 17.30
CA ASN A 506 15.90 -28.49 18.03
C ASN A 506 16.95 -27.48 17.54
N ARG A 507 16.55 -26.56 16.66
CA ARG A 507 17.45 -25.54 16.10
C ARG A 507 16.68 -24.31 15.66
N VAL A 508 17.20 -23.13 16.01
CA VAL A 508 16.73 -21.84 15.50
C VAL A 508 17.85 -21.17 14.72
N VAL A 509 17.56 -20.63 13.55
CA VAL A 509 18.50 -19.92 12.67
C VAL A 509 17.94 -18.55 12.31
N LEU A 510 18.82 -17.59 12.05
CA LEU A 510 18.47 -16.24 11.63
C LEU A 510 18.82 -16.05 10.16
N ASP A 511 17.86 -15.60 9.35
CA ASP A 511 18.10 -15.20 7.97
C ASP A 511 18.49 -13.72 7.91
N VAL A 512 19.70 -13.45 7.42
CA VAL A 512 20.33 -12.12 7.35
C VAL A 512 20.38 -11.59 5.92
N THR A 513 19.54 -12.11 5.03
CA THR A 513 19.53 -11.74 3.60
C THR A 513 18.64 -10.54 3.35
N SER A 514 19.13 -9.56 2.60
CA SER A 514 18.34 -8.42 2.13
C SER A 514 17.45 -8.78 0.93
N LYS A 515 16.46 -7.94 0.63
CA LYS A 515 15.67 -8.01 -0.61
C LYS A 515 15.98 -6.76 -1.46
N PRO A 516 16.48 -6.88 -2.68
CA PRO A 516 17.03 -8.10 -3.26
C PRO A 516 18.32 -8.57 -2.56
N PRO A 517 18.84 -9.82 -2.77
CA PRO A 517 18.34 -10.83 -3.73
C PRO A 517 17.25 -11.76 -3.18
N GLY A 518 17.08 -11.86 -1.86
CA GLY A 518 16.03 -12.67 -1.28
C GLY A 518 14.65 -12.02 -1.36
N THR A 519 13.57 -12.82 -1.26
CA THR A 519 12.21 -12.32 -1.03
C THR A 519 11.94 -12.17 0.48
N ILE A 520 10.84 -11.54 0.89
CA ILE A 520 10.46 -11.47 2.32
C ILE A 520 10.00 -12.85 2.78
N GLU A 521 9.04 -13.46 2.07
CA GLU A 521 8.66 -14.86 2.32
C GLU A 521 9.69 -15.82 1.70
N TRP A 522 9.81 -17.02 2.27
CA TRP A 522 10.74 -18.05 1.81
C TRP A 522 10.18 -18.88 0.64
N GLU A 523 8.86 -19.12 0.62
CA GLU A 523 8.14 -19.78 -0.48
C GLU A 523 7.15 -18.84 -1.17
#